data_103fe106d4430b9a98c23097899b9b71
#
_entry.id   103fe106d4430b9a98c23097899b9b71
#
_cell.length_a   1.000
_cell.length_b   1.000
_cell.length_c   1.000
_cell.angle_alpha   90.00
_cell.angle_beta   90.00
_cell.angle_gamma   90.00
#
_symmetry.space_group_name_H-M   'P 1'
#
loop_
_entity.id
_entity.type
_entity.pdbx_description
1 polymer ?
#
loop_
_entity_poly.entity_id
_entity_poly.type
_entity_poly.pdbx_seq_one_letter_code
_entity_poly.pdbx_strand_id
1 'polypeptide(L)'
;FSLDSAHPVNISGNGKLVGTGILLHKIREDFSANTPLVIASNLPKTTTFAKYVKMEAGSVITAPVYKAGKTYRLKKDGETLYTVNITEPDRKLGTLSVIWDKFKEQDVKLEDGDQAPENTQLTVTVAPADAGITAILKNNGQTITSGEKLTLSADADITVETEVQPLDLSQRSNDVTISKDGDDWKYTEAAITKTATAATSFNGTIKNTLADGKRMLIDNTAQGVLIFESAKINSTSTAAPALTIENGANVSFSGNLEVKTGNADQYAIRNDGILTITDASTTITSTNTNGSSDKGIQVGNDAVIVSETGTTLTTSGLSNEGTVVVKEGAEAKTDGGQDLQKTYLVTVVDPGNGHTFTVKAGDIEVKSNDKVADKTVLAVQAISANGYRLETITAIPKDGLTVALANNGTYVMPENEVTFKATFKSTYVPPAPTYYTVTLPEVEGVTTNPKAGTRTVEEGYSFSFALTIHEGYESSQPVVKANGIVVEPRESDGKYIIRNIEEDTEITIEGIIKDDPTGNATIEGETKVQAIGSTLHIYLPKAETISVYTLSGLLYEQQDVSAGSTQIHLSKGMYLVKIGEGTYKIVIR
;
A
#
# COMPACT_ATOMS: atom_id res chain seq x y z
N PHE A 1 -54.16 -44.29 -8.20
CA PHE A 1 -54.79 -42.97 -8.02
C PHE A 1 -53.80 -41.92 -8.50
N SER A 2 -54.09 -41.26 -9.57
CA SER A 2 -53.37 -40.04 -9.97
C SER A 2 -54.24 -38.86 -9.53
N LEU A 3 -53.73 -38.06 -8.61
CA LEU A 3 -54.40 -36.83 -8.21
C LEU A 3 -53.76 -35.68 -8.99
N ASP A 4 -54.56 -35.01 -9.79
CA ASP A 4 -54.15 -33.80 -10.48
C ASP A 4 -55.00 -32.59 -10.02
N SER A 5 -54.59 -31.39 -10.41
CA SER A 5 -55.29 -30.17 -10.02
C SER A 5 -56.69 -30.02 -10.60
N ALA A 6 -57.02 -30.77 -11.64
CA ALA A 6 -58.35 -30.75 -12.32
C ALA A 6 -59.34 -31.69 -11.63
N HIS A 7 -58.84 -32.69 -10.87
CA HIS A 7 -59.72 -33.70 -10.27
C HIS A 7 -59.37 -33.89 -8.77
N PRO A 8 -59.66 -32.93 -7.92
CA PRO A 8 -59.37 -33.03 -6.50
C PRO A 8 -60.24 -34.15 -5.86
N VAL A 9 -59.59 -35.00 -5.07
CA VAL A 9 -60.30 -35.96 -4.23
C VAL A 9 -60.70 -35.28 -2.93
N ASN A 10 -62.00 -35.20 -2.66
CA ASN A 10 -62.48 -34.72 -1.37
C ASN A 10 -62.51 -35.89 -0.38
N ILE A 11 -61.80 -35.76 0.72
CA ILE A 11 -61.80 -36.70 1.82
C ILE A 11 -62.60 -36.08 2.96
N SER A 12 -63.76 -36.60 3.27
CA SER A 12 -64.60 -36.12 4.36
C SER A 12 -65.01 -37.30 5.28
N GLY A 13 -65.35 -37.03 6.53
CA GLY A 13 -65.83 -37.99 7.49
C GLY A 13 -64.73 -38.72 8.27
N ASN A 14 -65.12 -39.74 9.03
CA ASN A 14 -64.26 -40.49 9.97
C ASN A 14 -63.65 -41.76 9.36
N GLY A 15 -63.53 -41.82 8.03
CA GLY A 15 -62.97 -42.95 7.30
C GLY A 15 -61.44 -43.10 7.46
N LYS A 16 -60.96 -44.35 7.56
CA LYS A 16 -59.56 -44.71 7.54
C LYS A 16 -59.12 -44.92 6.09
N LEU A 17 -58.15 -44.12 5.58
CA LEU A 17 -57.51 -44.41 4.31
C LEU A 17 -56.59 -45.65 4.49
N VAL A 18 -57.00 -46.75 3.88
CA VAL A 18 -56.22 -48.01 3.90
C VAL A 18 -55.74 -48.29 2.48
N GLY A 19 -54.43 -48.23 2.28
CA GLY A 19 -53.84 -48.52 0.96
C GLY A 19 -52.36 -48.89 1.08
N THR A 20 -51.85 -49.58 0.06
CA THR A 20 -50.45 -49.99 -0.04
C THR A 20 -49.49 -48.86 -0.46
N GLY A 21 -49.84 -47.62 -0.17
CA GLY A 21 -49.11 -46.40 -0.51
C GLY A 21 -49.66 -45.68 -1.75
N ILE A 22 -49.89 -44.41 -1.62
CA ILE A 22 -50.25 -43.50 -2.75
C ILE A 22 -49.04 -42.63 -3.04
N LEU A 23 -48.47 -42.79 -4.22
CA LEU A 23 -47.46 -41.87 -4.73
C LEU A 23 -48.15 -40.65 -5.34
N LEU A 24 -47.87 -39.49 -4.77
CA LEU A 24 -48.39 -38.24 -5.26
C LEU A 24 -47.33 -37.60 -6.17
N HIS A 25 -47.49 -37.83 -7.46
CA HIS A 25 -46.52 -37.38 -8.45
C HIS A 25 -46.79 -35.93 -8.87
N LYS A 26 -45.78 -35.11 -8.71
CA LYS A 26 -45.63 -33.74 -9.23
C LYS A 26 -46.70 -32.73 -8.80
N ILE A 27 -46.38 -31.94 -7.84
CA ILE A 27 -47.16 -30.75 -7.46
C ILE A 27 -46.92 -29.65 -8.50
N ARG A 28 -47.98 -29.06 -9.08
CA ARG A 28 -47.81 -27.95 -10.02
C ARG A 28 -47.33 -26.69 -9.33
N GLU A 29 -46.54 -25.88 -10.07
CA GLU A 29 -45.86 -24.69 -9.57
C GLU A 29 -46.78 -23.52 -9.18
N ASP A 30 -48.08 -23.59 -9.60
CA ASP A 30 -49.08 -22.55 -9.38
C ASP A 30 -49.79 -22.63 -8.02
N PHE A 31 -49.43 -23.56 -7.16
CA PHE A 31 -49.98 -23.63 -5.80
C PHE A 31 -49.11 -22.78 -4.82
N SER A 32 -49.78 -21.80 -4.19
CA SER A 32 -49.06 -20.98 -3.18
C SER A 32 -48.63 -21.83 -1.99
N ALA A 33 -47.38 -21.63 -1.53
CA ALA A 33 -46.76 -22.37 -0.46
C ALA A 33 -47.44 -22.24 0.92
N ASN A 34 -48.48 -21.41 1.03
CA ASN A 34 -49.11 -21.01 2.30
C ASN A 34 -50.51 -21.58 2.55
N THR A 35 -51.00 -22.50 1.72
CA THR A 35 -52.29 -23.10 1.98
C THR A 35 -52.09 -24.35 2.86
N PRO A 36 -52.48 -24.33 4.14
CA PRO A 36 -52.33 -25.50 4.99
C PRO A 36 -53.19 -26.66 4.46
N LEU A 37 -52.56 -27.83 4.41
CA LEU A 37 -53.28 -29.06 4.13
C LEU A 37 -53.92 -29.55 5.44
N VAL A 38 -55.22 -29.69 5.43
CA VAL A 38 -55.99 -30.12 6.59
C VAL A 38 -56.53 -31.53 6.33
N ILE A 39 -56.26 -32.50 7.20
CA ILE A 39 -56.74 -33.89 7.10
C ILE A 39 -57.68 -34.20 8.28
N ALA A 40 -58.65 -35.06 8.03
CA ALA A 40 -59.60 -35.49 9.07
C ALA A 40 -58.86 -36.08 10.29
N SER A 41 -59.35 -35.73 11.47
CA SER A 41 -58.69 -35.98 12.78
C SER A 41 -58.49 -37.43 13.16
N ASN A 42 -59.00 -38.36 12.42
CA ASN A 42 -58.91 -39.82 12.67
C ASN A 42 -57.90 -40.56 11.77
N LEU A 43 -57.16 -39.82 10.93
CA LEU A 43 -56.07 -40.41 10.18
C LEU A 43 -54.83 -40.55 11.07
N PRO A 44 -54.02 -41.62 10.89
CA PRO A 44 -52.80 -41.79 11.66
C PRO A 44 -51.91 -40.53 11.58
N LYS A 45 -51.39 -40.11 12.71
CA LYS A 45 -50.53 -38.88 12.81
C LYS A 45 -49.30 -38.93 11.92
N THR A 46 -49.00 -40.06 11.34
CA THR A 46 -47.82 -40.34 10.50
C THR A 46 -48.15 -40.38 9.01
N THR A 47 -49.39 -40.02 8.60
CA THR A 47 -49.78 -39.98 7.20
C THR A 47 -49.35 -38.68 6.53
N THR A 48 -48.57 -38.75 5.45
CA THR A 48 -48.15 -37.63 4.64
C THR A 48 -49.04 -37.51 3.40
N PHE A 49 -49.54 -36.31 3.14
CA PHE A 49 -50.40 -36.04 2.02
C PHE A 49 -49.83 -35.03 1.06
N ALA A 50 -50.23 -35.10 -0.16
CA ALA A 50 -49.98 -34.03 -1.10
C ALA A 50 -51.04 -32.93 -1.03
N LYS A 51 -50.67 -31.81 -1.53
CA LYS A 51 -51.30 -30.50 -1.62
C LYS A 51 -52.66 -30.49 -2.38
N TYR A 52 -53.04 -31.59 -3.02
CA TYR A 52 -54.28 -31.70 -3.81
C TYR A 52 -55.47 -32.29 -3.06
N VAL A 53 -55.26 -32.68 -1.84
CA VAL A 53 -56.36 -33.19 -1.02
C VAL A 53 -57.12 -31.99 -0.44
N LYS A 54 -58.33 -31.74 -0.90
CA LYS A 54 -59.23 -30.77 -0.28
C LYS A 54 -59.74 -31.34 1.04
N MET A 55 -59.58 -30.58 2.07
CA MET A 55 -60.03 -30.92 3.42
C MET A 55 -61.18 -30.05 3.83
N GLU A 56 -62.09 -30.59 4.63
CA GLU A 56 -63.20 -29.80 5.20
C GLU A 56 -62.68 -28.87 6.30
N ALA A 57 -63.37 -27.72 6.44
CA ALA A 57 -63.04 -26.74 7.46
C ALA A 57 -63.08 -27.34 8.89
N GLY A 58 -62.00 -27.19 9.64
CA GLY A 58 -61.86 -27.70 11.01
C GLY A 58 -60.99 -28.96 11.19
N SER A 59 -60.47 -29.51 10.11
CA SER A 59 -59.50 -30.62 10.16
C SER A 59 -58.07 -30.10 10.16
N VAL A 60 -57.26 -30.45 11.11
CA VAL A 60 -55.87 -29.91 11.28
C VAL A 60 -54.86 -31.02 11.14
N ILE A 61 -53.89 -30.85 10.22
CA ILE A 61 -52.68 -31.66 10.19
C ILE A 61 -51.56 -30.89 10.90
N THR A 62 -50.97 -31.52 11.90
CA THR A 62 -49.66 -31.18 12.36
C THR A 62 -48.62 -31.90 11.49
N ALA A 63 -48.36 -31.36 10.29
CA ALA A 63 -47.40 -31.93 9.36
C ALA A 63 -46.37 -30.89 8.91
N PRO A 64 -45.19 -31.29 8.49
CA PRO A 64 -44.19 -30.38 7.93
C PRO A 64 -44.76 -29.70 6.68
N VAL A 65 -44.27 -28.48 6.41
CA VAL A 65 -44.67 -27.67 5.27
C VAL A 65 -44.34 -28.41 3.97
N TYR A 66 -45.33 -28.68 3.16
CA TYR A 66 -45.13 -29.30 1.84
C TYR A 66 -44.56 -28.28 0.86
N LYS A 67 -43.57 -28.70 0.09
CA LYS A 67 -42.92 -27.86 -0.93
C LYS A 67 -43.46 -28.22 -2.32
N ALA A 68 -43.68 -27.22 -3.17
CA ALA A 68 -44.05 -27.44 -4.57
C ALA A 68 -42.98 -28.26 -5.29
N GLY A 69 -43.37 -29.15 -6.18
CA GLY A 69 -42.46 -30.00 -6.94
C GLY A 69 -41.98 -31.27 -6.22
N LYS A 70 -42.30 -31.44 -4.96
CA LYS A 70 -41.93 -32.63 -4.17
C LYS A 70 -42.90 -33.77 -4.40
N THR A 71 -42.41 -35.00 -4.35
CA THR A 71 -43.21 -36.24 -4.35
C THR A 71 -43.42 -36.71 -2.92
N TYR A 72 -44.67 -36.94 -2.57
CA TYR A 72 -45.03 -37.44 -1.25
C TYR A 72 -45.82 -38.76 -1.40
N ARG A 73 -45.65 -39.69 -0.47
CA ARG A 73 -46.46 -40.86 -0.38
C ARG A 73 -47.13 -40.98 0.99
N LEU A 74 -48.24 -41.70 1.02
CA LEU A 74 -48.90 -42.03 2.27
C LEU A 74 -48.08 -43.06 3.01
N LYS A 75 -47.81 -42.82 4.29
CA LYS A 75 -47.16 -43.78 5.19
C LYS A 75 -48.17 -44.88 5.55
N LYS A 76 -47.73 -46.12 5.45
CA LYS A 76 -48.45 -47.27 5.91
C LYS A 76 -48.42 -47.31 7.45
N ASP A 77 -49.52 -47.77 8.07
CA ASP A 77 -49.53 -47.96 9.54
C ASP A 77 -48.44 -48.96 9.95
N GLY A 78 -47.61 -48.58 10.91
CA GLY A 78 -46.46 -49.37 11.35
C GLY A 78 -45.24 -49.32 10.43
N GLU A 79 -45.24 -48.56 9.33
CA GLU A 79 -44.09 -48.41 8.43
C GLU A 79 -43.11 -47.42 8.97
N THR A 80 -41.83 -47.79 9.00
CA THR A 80 -40.71 -46.85 9.29
C THR A 80 -40.38 -46.07 8.02
N LEU A 81 -40.33 -44.75 8.11
CA LEU A 81 -39.85 -43.87 7.04
C LEU A 81 -38.52 -43.25 7.49
N TYR A 82 -37.58 -43.23 6.57
CA TYR A 82 -36.33 -42.51 6.71
C TYR A 82 -36.28 -41.30 5.83
N THR A 83 -35.66 -40.23 6.31
CA THR A 83 -35.44 -38.99 5.57
C THR A 83 -34.18 -39.12 4.73
N VAL A 84 -34.26 -38.67 3.50
CA VAL A 84 -33.11 -38.57 2.60
C VAL A 84 -32.75 -37.10 2.44
N ASN A 85 -31.71 -36.67 3.14
CA ASN A 85 -31.12 -35.34 2.99
C ASN A 85 -30.18 -35.38 1.81
N ILE A 86 -30.27 -34.41 0.92
CA ILE A 86 -29.46 -34.35 -0.29
C ILE A 86 -28.81 -32.98 -0.38
N THR A 87 -27.47 -32.95 -0.28
CA THR A 87 -26.68 -31.75 -0.51
C THR A 87 -26.17 -31.79 -1.94
N GLU A 88 -26.79 -31.00 -2.82
CA GLU A 88 -26.34 -30.86 -4.20
C GLU A 88 -24.94 -30.23 -4.27
N PRO A 89 -24.04 -30.70 -5.14
CA PRO A 89 -22.79 -30.02 -5.43
C PRO A 89 -23.03 -28.68 -6.13
N ASP A 90 -22.00 -27.83 -6.19
CA ASP A 90 -22.06 -26.66 -7.09
C ASP A 90 -22.35 -27.16 -8.52
N ARG A 91 -23.39 -26.60 -9.15
CA ARG A 91 -23.82 -26.96 -10.52
C ARG A 91 -22.71 -26.83 -11.56
N LYS A 92 -21.73 -25.97 -11.32
CA LYS A 92 -20.54 -25.84 -12.17
C LYS A 92 -19.62 -27.05 -12.08
N LEU A 93 -19.64 -27.77 -10.97
CA LEU A 93 -18.72 -28.88 -10.70
C LEU A 93 -19.36 -30.24 -10.96
N GLY A 94 -20.69 -30.33 -11.01
CA GLY A 94 -21.36 -31.58 -11.32
C GLY A 94 -22.84 -31.59 -10.95
N THR A 95 -23.44 -32.75 -11.13
CA THR A 95 -24.84 -32.99 -10.76
C THR A 95 -24.95 -34.25 -9.94
N LEU A 96 -25.86 -34.24 -8.95
CA LEU A 96 -26.22 -35.37 -8.11
C LEU A 96 -27.62 -35.85 -8.46
N SER A 97 -27.82 -37.15 -8.53
CA SER A 97 -29.15 -37.73 -8.73
C SER A 97 -29.33 -38.86 -7.73
N VAL A 98 -30.43 -38.81 -6.99
CA VAL A 98 -30.88 -39.87 -6.05
C VAL A 98 -32.20 -40.41 -6.56
N ILE A 99 -32.23 -41.68 -6.93
CA ILE A 99 -33.38 -42.33 -7.54
C ILE A 99 -33.84 -43.44 -6.63
N TRP A 100 -35.14 -43.44 -6.29
CA TRP A 100 -35.82 -44.57 -5.69
C TRP A 100 -36.18 -45.56 -6.81
N ASP A 101 -35.46 -46.70 -6.78
CA ASP A 101 -35.57 -47.72 -7.81
C ASP A 101 -36.94 -48.38 -7.82
N LYS A 102 -37.62 -48.30 -8.95
CA LYS A 102 -38.84 -49.06 -9.25
C LYS A 102 -39.95 -48.95 -8.21
N PHE A 103 -40.24 -47.76 -7.72
CA PHE A 103 -41.47 -47.58 -6.97
C PHE A 103 -42.68 -47.76 -7.92
N LYS A 104 -43.42 -48.81 -7.71
CA LYS A 104 -44.54 -49.17 -8.61
C LYS A 104 -44.16 -49.19 -10.09
N GLU A 105 -43.04 -49.82 -10.41
CA GLU A 105 -42.52 -49.95 -11.79
C GLU A 105 -41.95 -48.70 -12.42
N GLN A 106 -41.88 -47.59 -11.70
CA GLN A 106 -41.29 -46.36 -12.16
C GLN A 106 -40.19 -45.91 -11.20
N ASP A 107 -39.09 -45.41 -11.75
CA ASP A 107 -38.04 -44.77 -10.98
C ASP A 107 -38.51 -43.37 -10.56
N VAL A 108 -38.23 -43.00 -9.31
CA VAL A 108 -38.61 -41.70 -8.74
C VAL A 108 -37.38 -40.96 -8.30
N LYS A 109 -37.13 -39.79 -8.87
CA LYS A 109 -36.09 -38.91 -8.41
C LYS A 109 -36.49 -38.32 -7.05
N LEU A 110 -35.63 -38.51 -6.03
CA LEU A 110 -35.81 -37.88 -4.74
C LEU A 110 -35.12 -36.50 -4.72
N GLU A 111 -35.66 -35.65 -3.87
CA GLU A 111 -35.10 -34.34 -3.58
C GLU A 111 -34.79 -34.20 -2.08
N ASP A 112 -34.05 -33.17 -1.72
CA ASP A 112 -33.65 -32.93 -0.34
C ASP A 112 -34.82 -32.95 0.64
N GLY A 113 -34.69 -33.75 1.69
CA GLY A 113 -35.70 -33.95 2.73
C GLY A 113 -36.87 -34.87 2.33
N ASP A 114 -36.83 -35.57 1.18
CA ASP A 114 -37.80 -36.59 0.85
C ASP A 114 -37.69 -37.80 1.78
N GLN A 115 -38.81 -38.49 2.01
CA GLN A 115 -38.90 -39.65 2.85
C GLN A 115 -39.17 -40.92 2.05
N ALA A 116 -38.53 -41.99 2.40
CA ALA A 116 -38.74 -43.32 1.84
C ALA A 116 -38.79 -44.39 2.93
N PRO A 117 -39.52 -45.50 2.67
CA PRO A 117 -39.63 -46.61 3.64
C PRO A 117 -38.27 -47.28 3.94
N GLU A 118 -38.23 -47.90 5.09
CA GLU A 118 -37.16 -48.84 5.40
C GLU A 118 -37.02 -49.91 4.30
N ASN A 119 -35.78 -50.33 4.04
CA ASN A 119 -35.41 -51.27 2.98
C ASN A 119 -35.66 -50.75 1.53
N THR A 120 -35.94 -49.45 1.35
CA THR A 120 -35.98 -48.85 0.02
C THR A 120 -34.57 -48.92 -0.62
N GLN A 121 -34.56 -49.31 -1.90
CA GLN A 121 -33.35 -49.27 -2.73
C GLN A 121 -33.24 -47.92 -3.41
N LEU A 122 -32.13 -47.24 -3.15
CA LEU A 122 -31.80 -45.97 -3.84
C LEU A 122 -30.62 -46.20 -4.77
N THR A 123 -30.72 -45.71 -5.98
CA THR A 123 -29.55 -45.55 -6.86
C THR A 123 -29.08 -44.12 -6.77
N VAL A 124 -27.84 -43.92 -6.26
CA VAL A 124 -27.23 -42.60 -6.09
C VAL A 124 -26.14 -42.44 -7.13
N THR A 125 -26.28 -41.45 -8.02
CA THR A 125 -25.30 -41.21 -9.07
C THR A 125 -24.82 -39.76 -9.01
N VAL A 126 -23.52 -39.59 -9.21
CA VAL A 126 -22.90 -38.29 -9.41
C VAL A 126 -22.28 -38.25 -10.82
N ALA A 127 -22.52 -37.15 -11.51
CA ALA A 127 -21.88 -36.89 -12.80
C ALA A 127 -21.07 -35.59 -12.66
N PRO A 128 -19.72 -35.67 -12.65
CA PRO A 128 -18.89 -34.50 -12.74
C PRO A 128 -19.20 -33.69 -13.99
N ALA A 129 -19.04 -32.37 -13.95
CA ALA A 129 -19.35 -31.49 -15.08
C ALA A 129 -18.43 -31.75 -16.29
N ASP A 130 -17.18 -32.13 -16.03
CA ASP A 130 -16.24 -32.59 -17.05
C ASP A 130 -15.17 -33.53 -16.45
N ALA A 131 -14.29 -34.03 -17.31
CA ALA A 131 -13.26 -35.02 -16.93
C ALA A 131 -12.16 -34.48 -16.01
N GLY A 132 -12.05 -33.19 -15.81
CA GLY A 132 -11.10 -32.56 -14.91
C GLY A 132 -11.60 -32.46 -13.47
N ILE A 133 -12.81 -32.92 -13.21
CA ILE A 133 -13.42 -32.86 -11.89
C ILE A 133 -13.59 -34.28 -11.34
N THR A 134 -13.06 -34.52 -10.16
CA THR A 134 -13.37 -35.73 -9.40
C THR A 134 -14.53 -35.45 -8.43
N ALA A 135 -15.38 -36.43 -8.24
CA ALA A 135 -16.48 -36.37 -7.30
C ALA A 135 -16.46 -37.57 -6.38
N ILE A 136 -16.48 -37.33 -5.08
CA ILE A 136 -16.57 -38.36 -4.04
C ILE A 136 -17.96 -38.28 -3.44
N LEU A 137 -18.73 -39.34 -3.65
CA LEU A 137 -20.08 -39.49 -3.15
C LEU A 137 -20.03 -40.07 -1.73
N LYS A 138 -20.79 -39.51 -0.79
CA LYS A 138 -20.87 -39.96 0.59
C LYS A 138 -22.32 -40.14 1.03
N ASN A 139 -22.53 -41.13 1.90
CA ASN A 139 -23.75 -41.31 2.69
C ASN A 139 -23.38 -41.36 4.17
N ASN A 140 -23.95 -40.47 4.99
CA ASN A 140 -23.65 -40.36 6.42
C ASN A 140 -22.12 -40.26 6.68
N GLY A 141 -21.39 -39.52 5.84
CA GLY A 141 -19.95 -39.34 5.90
C GLY A 141 -19.12 -40.52 5.37
N GLN A 142 -19.70 -41.63 5.01
CA GLN A 142 -19.00 -42.81 4.45
C GLN A 142 -19.02 -42.73 2.91
N THR A 143 -17.87 -42.97 2.28
CA THR A 143 -17.77 -43.00 0.81
C THR A 143 -18.60 -44.18 0.25
N ILE A 144 -19.40 -43.87 -0.78
CA ILE A 144 -20.16 -44.85 -1.55
C ILE A 144 -19.81 -44.75 -3.03
N THR A 145 -20.03 -45.80 -3.79
CA THR A 145 -19.75 -45.85 -5.22
C THR A 145 -20.91 -45.23 -6.02
N SER A 146 -20.63 -44.34 -6.96
CA SER A 146 -21.66 -43.83 -7.87
C SER A 146 -22.30 -44.93 -8.70
N GLY A 147 -23.63 -44.99 -8.68
CA GLY A 147 -24.42 -46.04 -9.35
C GLY A 147 -24.65 -47.32 -8.52
N GLU A 148 -24.00 -47.45 -7.36
CA GLU A 148 -24.27 -48.55 -6.43
C GLU A 148 -25.60 -48.35 -5.71
N LYS A 149 -26.28 -49.47 -5.37
CA LYS A 149 -27.55 -49.42 -4.70
C LYS A 149 -27.39 -49.26 -3.20
N LEU A 150 -27.95 -48.22 -2.66
CA LEU A 150 -28.03 -47.95 -1.22
C LEU A 150 -29.37 -48.44 -0.68
N THR A 151 -29.33 -49.35 0.33
CA THR A 151 -30.54 -49.80 1.05
C THR A 151 -30.76 -48.91 2.28
N LEU A 152 -31.91 -48.27 2.38
CA LEU A 152 -32.25 -47.43 3.52
C LEU A 152 -32.54 -48.27 4.77
N SER A 153 -31.70 -48.12 5.78
CA SER A 153 -31.88 -48.70 7.12
C SER A 153 -31.89 -47.63 8.22
N ALA A 154 -31.64 -46.40 7.88
CA ALA A 154 -31.67 -45.18 8.69
C ALA A 154 -31.86 -43.97 7.80
N ASP A 155 -31.97 -42.76 8.40
CA ASP A 155 -31.92 -41.53 7.65
C ASP A 155 -30.59 -41.47 6.86
N ALA A 156 -30.69 -41.03 5.62
CA ALA A 156 -29.55 -40.89 4.71
C ALA A 156 -29.17 -39.41 4.56
N ASP A 157 -27.87 -39.12 4.69
CA ASP A 157 -27.31 -37.80 4.37
C ASP A 157 -26.34 -37.96 3.19
N ILE A 158 -26.86 -37.66 2.01
CA ILE A 158 -26.16 -37.84 0.75
C ILE A 158 -25.46 -36.53 0.39
N THR A 159 -24.14 -36.57 0.34
CA THR A 159 -23.28 -35.43 0.06
C THR A 159 -22.30 -35.75 -1.06
N VAL A 160 -21.81 -34.74 -1.76
CA VAL A 160 -20.78 -34.87 -2.77
C VAL A 160 -19.65 -33.90 -2.48
N GLU A 161 -18.45 -34.43 -2.35
CA GLU A 161 -17.21 -33.64 -2.34
C GLU A 161 -16.68 -33.62 -3.76
N THR A 162 -16.49 -32.43 -4.32
CA THR A 162 -15.94 -32.25 -5.66
C THR A 162 -14.59 -31.58 -5.60
N GLU A 163 -13.65 -32.03 -6.41
CA GLU A 163 -12.31 -31.46 -6.51
C GLU A 163 -11.93 -31.31 -7.98
N VAL A 164 -11.52 -30.09 -8.35
CA VAL A 164 -10.97 -29.80 -9.67
C VAL A 164 -9.51 -30.25 -9.68
N GLN A 165 -9.17 -31.14 -10.59
CA GLN A 165 -7.87 -31.79 -10.63
C GLN A 165 -6.80 -30.94 -11.31
N PRO A 166 -5.51 -31.14 -11.03
CA PRO A 166 -4.41 -30.62 -11.82
C PRO A 166 -4.43 -31.12 -13.26
N LEU A 167 -3.96 -30.29 -14.20
CA LEU A 167 -3.69 -30.74 -15.57
C LEU A 167 -2.41 -31.56 -15.59
N ASP A 168 -2.54 -32.85 -15.83
CA ASP A 168 -1.41 -33.77 -15.99
C ASP A 168 -1.01 -33.86 -17.47
N LEU A 169 0.12 -33.24 -17.83
CA LEU A 169 0.63 -33.20 -19.18
C LEU A 169 1.04 -34.58 -19.70
N SER A 170 1.44 -35.52 -18.84
CA SER A 170 1.85 -36.87 -19.26
C SER A 170 0.68 -37.68 -19.81
N GLN A 171 -0.54 -37.27 -19.52
CA GLN A 171 -1.76 -37.87 -20.04
C GLN A 171 -2.25 -37.22 -21.34
N ARG A 172 -1.48 -36.25 -21.89
CA ARG A 172 -1.88 -35.48 -23.08
C ARG A 172 -1.05 -35.94 -24.27
N SER A 173 -1.71 -36.27 -25.34
CA SER A 173 -1.10 -36.75 -26.58
C SER A 173 -1.12 -35.75 -27.74
N ASN A 174 -1.76 -34.59 -27.52
CA ASN A 174 -1.89 -33.52 -28.49
C ASN A 174 -1.39 -32.18 -27.93
N ASP A 175 -1.39 -31.16 -28.79
CA ASP A 175 -1.17 -29.79 -28.33
C ASP A 175 -2.25 -29.41 -27.31
N VAL A 176 -1.86 -28.62 -26.29
CA VAL A 176 -2.74 -28.18 -25.20
C VAL A 176 -2.96 -26.69 -25.32
N THR A 177 -4.21 -26.26 -25.29
CA THR A 177 -4.57 -24.84 -25.17
C THR A 177 -5.15 -24.59 -23.80
N ILE A 178 -4.59 -23.63 -23.08
CA ILE A 178 -5.04 -23.14 -21.77
C ILE A 178 -5.89 -21.90 -21.97
N SER A 179 -7.03 -21.84 -21.32
CA SER A 179 -7.99 -20.75 -21.40
C SER A 179 -8.66 -20.51 -20.05
N LYS A 180 -9.45 -19.44 -19.95
CA LYS A 180 -10.39 -19.21 -18.85
C LYS A 180 -11.80 -19.09 -19.33
N ASP A 181 -12.74 -19.64 -18.55
CA ASP A 181 -14.17 -19.45 -18.69
C ASP A 181 -14.71 -18.89 -17.35
N GLY A 182 -14.90 -17.57 -17.31
CA GLY A 182 -15.10 -16.84 -16.05
C GLY A 182 -13.88 -16.98 -15.14
N ASP A 183 -14.08 -17.52 -13.92
CA ASP A 183 -13.00 -17.74 -12.96
C ASP A 183 -12.35 -19.14 -13.10
N ASP A 184 -12.89 -20.01 -13.93
CA ASP A 184 -12.47 -21.40 -14.04
C ASP A 184 -11.40 -21.59 -15.10
N TRP A 185 -10.29 -22.24 -14.73
CA TRP A 185 -9.28 -22.68 -15.68
C TRP A 185 -9.78 -23.85 -16.52
N LYS A 186 -9.57 -23.74 -17.83
CA LYS A 186 -9.93 -24.77 -18.81
C LYS A 186 -8.76 -25.12 -19.70
N TYR A 187 -8.74 -26.34 -20.17
CA TYR A 187 -7.84 -26.74 -21.26
C TYR A 187 -8.58 -27.50 -22.34
N THR A 188 -8.06 -27.43 -23.54
CA THR A 188 -8.50 -28.26 -24.67
C THR A 188 -7.30 -28.99 -25.25
N GLU A 189 -7.51 -30.19 -25.76
CA GLU A 189 -6.55 -30.93 -26.55
C GLU A 189 -7.02 -31.00 -28.00
N ALA A 190 -6.34 -30.34 -28.88
CA ALA A 190 -6.54 -30.48 -30.32
C ALA A 190 -5.33 -29.95 -31.06
N ALA A 191 -5.16 -30.36 -32.33
CA ALA A 191 -4.30 -29.60 -33.23
C ALA A 191 -4.79 -28.15 -33.27
N ILE A 192 -3.85 -27.17 -33.22
CA ILE A 192 -4.13 -25.70 -33.07
C ILE A 192 -4.99 -25.14 -34.25
N THR A 193 -5.76 -25.92 -34.89
CA THR A 193 -6.75 -25.55 -35.89
C THR A 193 -8.14 -25.81 -35.30
N LYS A 194 -8.61 -24.83 -34.57
CA LYS A 194 -10.01 -24.54 -34.10
C LYS A 194 -11.11 -25.55 -34.47
N THR A 195 -11.03 -26.79 -34.06
CA THR A 195 -12.22 -27.63 -33.91
C THR A 195 -12.33 -28.00 -32.46
N ALA A 196 -13.30 -27.38 -31.80
CA ALA A 196 -13.49 -27.44 -30.34
C ALA A 196 -13.76 -28.88 -29.89
N THR A 197 -12.79 -29.50 -29.27
CA THR A 197 -13.07 -30.52 -28.24
C THR A 197 -13.64 -29.82 -27.03
N ALA A 198 -14.54 -30.47 -26.29
CA ALA A 198 -15.09 -29.88 -25.07
C ALA A 198 -13.95 -29.48 -24.12
N ALA A 199 -14.01 -28.26 -23.62
CA ALA A 199 -13.04 -27.77 -22.67
C ALA A 199 -13.17 -28.51 -21.33
N THR A 200 -12.03 -28.89 -20.75
CA THR A 200 -11.94 -29.63 -19.49
C THR A 200 -11.42 -28.73 -18.38
N SER A 201 -12.06 -28.76 -17.22
CA SER A 201 -11.65 -27.99 -16.06
C SER A 201 -10.33 -28.48 -15.46
N PHE A 202 -9.53 -27.56 -14.92
CA PHE A 202 -8.41 -27.88 -14.02
C PHE A 202 -8.23 -26.77 -13.00
N ASN A 203 -7.52 -27.06 -11.91
CA ASN A 203 -7.39 -26.13 -10.78
C ASN A 203 -6.31 -25.05 -10.92
N GLY A 204 -5.79 -24.85 -12.12
CA GLY A 204 -4.68 -23.92 -12.38
C GLY A 204 -3.31 -24.55 -12.19
N THR A 205 -3.21 -25.78 -11.69
CA THR A 205 -1.95 -26.51 -11.52
C THR A 205 -1.68 -27.40 -12.75
N ILE A 206 -0.46 -27.32 -13.28
CA ILE A 206 0.03 -28.05 -14.44
C ILE A 206 1.26 -28.87 -14.01
N LYS A 207 1.26 -30.16 -14.31
CA LYS A 207 2.35 -31.05 -13.88
C LYS A 207 2.81 -32.01 -14.96
N ASN A 208 3.99 -32.60 -14.74
CA ASN A 208 4.59 -33.63 -15.56
C ASN A 208 5.04 -33.13 -16.96
N THR A 209 5.34 -34.04 -17.87
CA THR A 209 5.92 -33.75 -19.18
C THR A 209 4.91 -33.95 -20.28
N LEU A 210 4.72 -32.93 -21.12
CA LEU A 210 3.92 -33.03 -22.33
C LEU A 210 4.64 -33.96 -23.35
N ALA A 211 3.87 -34.74 -24.10
CA ALA A 211 4.41 -35.61 -25.13
C ALA A 211 5.33 -34.84 -26.09
N ASP A 212 6.44 -35.48 -26.51
CA ASP A 212 7.41 -34.85 -27.39
C ASP A 212 6.80 -34.37 -28.71
N GLY A 213 7.28 -33.25 -29.19
CA GLY A 213 6.74 -32.59 -30.38
C GLY A 213 5.43 -31.84 -30.19
N LYS A 214 4.85 -31.89 -28.99
CA LYS A 214 3.61 -31.15 -28.66
C LYS A 214 3.92 -29.81 -28.05
N ARG A 215 2.94 -28.91 -28.14
CA ARG A 215 3.06 -27.50 -27.72
C ARG A 215 1.99 -27.12 -26.74
N MET A 216 2.25 -26.05 -26.01
CA MET A 216 1.24 -25.40 -25.18
C MET A 216 0.95 -24.00 -25.70
N LEU A 217 -0.32 -23.67 -25.78
CA LEU A 217 -0.83 -22.35 -26.07
C LEU A 217 -1.57 -21.84 -24.85
N ILE A 218 -1.26 -20.64 -24.41
CA ILE A 218 -2.04 -19.89 -23.41
C ILE A 218 -2.77 -18.82 -24.19
N ASP A 219 -4.09 -18.97 -24.30
CA ASP A 219 -4.89 -18.13 -25.17
C ASP A 219 -5.22 -16.76 -24.53
N ASN A 220 -5.80 -15.88 -25.30
CA ASN A 220 -6.09 -14.50 -24.91
C ASN A 220 -7.13 -14.35 -23.80
N THR A 221 -7.83 -15.41 -23.41
CA THR A 221 -8.79 -15.39 -22.28
C THR A 221 -8.11 -15.70 -20.95
N ALA A 222 -6.90 -16.25 -20.97
CA ALA A 222 -6.18 -16.69 -19.77
C ALA A 222 -5.78 -15.52 -18.89
N GLN A 223 -6.32 -15.51 -17.67
CA GLN A 223 -6.08 -14.47 -16.66
C GLN A 223 -5.82 -15.14 -15.29
N GLY A 224 -4.70 -14.78 -14.62
CA GLY A 224 -4.43 -15.25 -13.26
C GLY A 224 -3.23 -16.18 -13.13
N VAL A 225 -3.16 -16.96 -12.04
CA VAL A 225 -2.00 -17.76 -11.68
C VAL A 225 -2.09 -19.16 -12.24
N LEU A 226 -1.00 -19.60 -12.89
CA LEU A 226 -0.75 -20.99 -13.26
C LEU A 226 0.42 -21.53 -12.43
N ILE A 227 0.22 -22.67 -11.78
CA ILE A 227 1.20 -23.32 -10.91
C ILE A 227 1.82 -24.50 -11.67
N PHE A 228 3.13 -24.50 -11.83
CA PHE A 228 3.86 -25.55 -12.51
C PHE A 228 4.57 -26.48 -11.51
N GLU A 229 4.05 -27.70 -11.34
CA GLU A 229 4.67 -28.75 -10.53
C GLU A 229 5.64 -29.57 -11.35
N SER A 230 6.85 -29.03 -11.57
CA SER A 230 7.90 -29.67 -12.40
C SER A 230 7.41 -29.99 -13.83
N ALA A 231 6.66 -29.06 -14.41
CA ALA A 231 6.10 -29.23 -15.75
C ALA A 231 7.17 -29.06 -16.82
N LYS A 232 7.08 -29.87 -17.86
CA LYS A 232 8.01 -29.83 -19.01
C LYS A 232 7.28 -29.84 -20.34
N ILE A 233 7.73 -28.98 -21.24
CA ILE A 233 7.25 -28.88 -22.60
C ILE A 233 8.47 -29.04 -23.52
N ASN A 234 8.53 -30.15 -24.27
CA ASN A 234 9.62 -30.44 -25.18
C ASN A 234 9.09 -30.50 -26.61
N SER A 235 9.32 -29.47 -27.39
CA SER A 235 8.85 -29.39 -28.76
C SER A 235 10.02 -29.41 -29.74
N THR A 236 10.52 -30.58 -30.05
CA THR A 236 11.73 -30.75 -30.89
C THR A 236 11.44 -30.77 -32.39
N SER A 237 10.21 -31.06 -32.81
CA SER A 237 9.85 -31.34 -34.20
C SER A 237 8.92 -30.31 -34.87
N THR A 238 8.53 -29.25 -34.19
CA THR A 238 7.54 -28.29 -34.72
C THR A 238 8.17 -27.03 -35.29
N ALA A 239 7.55 -26.48 -36.33
CA ALA A 239 7.91 -25.17 -36.89
C ALA A 239 7.31 -23.98 -36.13
N ALA A 240 7.04 -24.13 -34.83
CA ALA A 240 6.43 -23.11 -34.00
C ALA A 240 6.97 -23.19 -32.55
N PRO A 241 6.86 -22.13 -31.75
CA PRO A 241 7.29 -22.10 -30.35
C PRO A 241 6.70 -23.25 -29.53
N ALA A 242 7.45 -23.77 -28.56
CA ALA A 242 6.99 -24.84 -27.69
C ALA A 242 5.90 -24.33 -26.72
N LEU A 243 6.05 -23.11 -26.24
CA LEU A 243 5.03 -22.40 -25.46
C LEU A 243 4.75 -21.05 -26.12
N THR A 244 3.49 -20.77 -26.36
CA THR A 244 3.02 -19.43 -26.81
C THR A 244 2.04 -18.85 -25.81
N ILE A 245 2.24 -17.57 -25.44
CA ILE A 245 1.32 -16.76 -24.65
C ILE A 245 0.74 -15.71 -25.59
N GLU A 246 -0.56 -15.76 -25.87
CA GLU A 246 -1.20 -14.86 -26.84
C GLU A 246 -1.37 -13.45 -26.31
N ASN A 247 -1.44 -12.50 -27.22
CA ASN A 247 -1.82 -11.12 -26.91
C ASN A 247 -3.22 -11.10 -26.26
N GLY A 248 -3.33 -10.40 -25.13
CA GLY A 248 -4.52 -10.36 -24.29
C GLY A 248 -4.46 -11.31 -23.09
N ALA A 249 -3.64 -12.35 -23.12
CA ALA A 249 -3.37 -13.16 -21.92
C ALA A 249 -2.63 -12.33 -20.85
N ASN A 250 -3.01 -12.53 -19.57
CA ASN A 250 -2.34 -11.92 -18.42
C ASN A 250 -2.16 -12.99 -17.33
N VAL A 251 -1.03 -13.66 -17.37
CA VAL A 251 -0.78 -14.83 -16.53
C VAL A 251 0.42 -14.66 -15.63
N SER A 252 0.31 -15.23 -14.43
CA SER A 252 1.42 -15.36 -13.51
C SER A 252 1.84 -16.81 -13.41
N PHE A 253 3.14 -17.08 -13.57
CA PHE A 253 3.72 -18.40 -13.44
C PHE A 253 4.36 -18.57 -12.08
N SER A 254 4.00 -19.66 -11.40
CA SER A 254 4.57 -20.10 -10.13
C SER A 254 5.09 -21.54 -10.25
N GLY A 255 6.13 -21.90 -9.51
CA GLY A 255 6.72 -23.24 -9.49
C GLY A 255 7.77 -23.48 -10.58
N ASN A 256 7.91 -24.72 -11.07
CA ASN A 256 9.00 -25.11 -11.94
C ASN A 256 8.50 -25.49 -13.34
N LEU A 257 8.91 -24.73 -14.33
CA LEU A 257 8.59 -24.97 -15.73
C LEU A 257 9.87 -25.05 -16.58
N GLU A 258 10.01 -26.13 -17.32
CA GLU A 258 11.04 -26.30 -18.32
C GLU A 258 10.42 -26.34 -19.73
N VAL A 259 10.85 -25.43 -20.61
CA VAL A 259 10.39 -25.33 -21.99
C VAL A 259 11.58 -25.49 -22.94
N LYS A 260 11.51 -26.44 -23.82
CA LYS A 260 12.56 -26.72 -24.81
C LYS A 260 12.01 -26.72 -26.21
N THR A 261 12.80 -26.19 -27.16
CA THR A 261 12.59 -26.37 -28.57
C THR A 261 13.87 -26.94 -29.23
N GLY A 262 13.70 -27.86 -30.14
CA GLY A 262 14.79 -28.39 -30.96
C GLY A 262 14.88 -27.78 -32.35
N ASN A 263 14.08 -26.80 -32.67
CA ASN A 263 14.08 -26.12 -33.95
C ASN A 263 14.95 -24.85 -33.90
N ALA A 264 15.98 -24.77 -34.72
CA ALA A 264 16.91 -23.63 -34.75
C ALA A 264 16.24 -22.29 -35.07
N ASP A 265 15.13 -22.29 -35.78
CA ASP A 265 14.42 -21.08 -36.20
C ASP A 265 13.30 -20.65 -35.23
N GLN A 266 12.99 -21.49 -34.23
CA GLN A 266 11.89 -21.23 -33.29
C GLN A 266 12.39 -20.84 -31.89
N TYR A 267 11.60 -20.06 -31.21
CA TYR A 267 11.79 -19.76 -29.80
C TYR A 267 11.23 -20.90 -28.94
N ALA A 268 11.82 -21.15 -27.79
CA ALA A 268 11.21 -22.06 -26.81
C ALA A 268 9.91 -21.44 -26.26
N ILE A 269 9.96 -20.16 -25.87
CA ILE A 269 8.79 -19.39 -25.43
C ILE A 269 8.60 -18.18 -26.35
N ARG A 270 7.39 -17.99 -26.84
CA ARG A 270 6.92 -16.74 -27.43
C ARG A 270 5.89 -16.10 -26.52
N ASN A 271 6.17 -14.91 -26.05
CA ASN A 271 5.25 -14.13 -25.24
C ASN A 271 4.76 -12.91 -26.02
N ASP A 272 3.49 -12.89 -26.36
CA ASP A 272 2.79 -11.74 -26.95
C ASP A 272 1.81 -11.10 -25.94
N GLY A 273 1.68 -11.65 -24.71
CA GLY A 273 0.83 -11.19 -23.63
C GLY A 273 1.60 -10.63 -22.43
N ILE A 274 1.00 -10.68 -21.27
CA ILE A 274 1.62 -10.30 -19.99
C ILE A 274 1.96 -11.58 -19.22
N LEU A 275 3.24 -11.78 -18.93
CA LEU A 275 3.76 -12.86 -18.12
C LEU A 275 4.45 -12.30 -16.88
N THR A 276 3.96 -12.65 -15.70
CA THR A 276 4.65 -12.41 -14.43
C THR A 276 5.19 -13.73 -13.89
N ILE A 277 6.46 -13.79 -13.54
CA ILE A 277 7.07 -14.92 -12.84
C ILE A 277 7.04 -14.56 -11.36
N THR A 278 6.28 -15.33 -10.56
CA THR A 278 5.96 -15.02 -9.18
C THR A 278 6.36 -16.17 -8.24
N ASP A 279 6.32 -15.92 -6.94
CA ASP A 279 6.76 -16.82 -5.86
C ASP A 279 8.27 -17.10 -5.81
N ALA A 280 8.84 -16.91 -4.62
CA ALA A 280 10.29 -16.84 -4.37
C ALA A 280 11.10 -18.12 -4.70
N SER A 281 10.49 -19.21 -5.13
CA SER A 281 11.18 -20.44 -5.56
C SER A 281 10.89 -20.83 -7.01
N THR A 282 10.20 -19.95 -7.73
CA THR A 282 9.82 -20.21 -9.11
C THR A 282 11.03 -20.22 -10.03
N THR A 283 11.15 -21.28 -10.81
CA THR A 283 12.20 -21.42 -11.80
C THR A 283 11.58 -21.70 -13.17
N ILE A 284 11.81 -20.79 -14.10
CA ILE A 284 11.45 -20.98 -15.51
C ILE A 284 12.72 -21.19 -16.33
N THR A 285 12.78 -22.31 -17.02
CA THR A 285 13.87 -22.61 -17.94
C THR A 285 13.36 -22.66 -19.38
N SER A 286 13.99 -21.92 -20.27
CA SER A 286 13.61 -21.79 -21.67
C SER A 286 14.83 -21.97 -22.54
N THR A 287 14.91 -23.10 -23.26
CA THR A 287 16.11 -23.50 -23.99
C THR A 287 15.80 -23.84 -25.43
N ASN A 288 16.59 -23.28 -26.36
CA ASN A 288 16.70 -23.82 -27.72
C ASN A 288 17.89 -24.76 -27.78
N THR A 289 17.64 -26.04 -28.02
CA THR A 289 18.69 -27.09 -28.02
C THR A 289 19.49 -27.18 -29.34
N ASN A 290 19.10 -26.47 -30.39
CA ASN A 290 19.79 -26.47 -31.70
C ASN A 290 20.71 -25.26 -31.91
N GLY A 291 21.17 -24.62 -30.84
CA GLY A 291 22.35 -23.77 -30.86
C GLY A 291 22.14 -22.32 -31.25
N SER A 292 20.92 -21.83 -31.35
CA SER A 292 20.65 -20.39 -31.52
C SER A 292 20.64 -19.69 -30.16
N SER A 293 21.72 -18.99 -29.84
CA SER A 293 21.94 -18.36 -28.51
C SER A 293 20.97 -17.23 -28.17
N ASP A 294 20.05 -16.89 -29.06
CA ASP A 294 19.06 -15.82 -28.91
C ASP A 294 17.60 -16.31 -28.97
N LYS A 295 17.39 -17.61 -29.13
CA LYS A 295 16.09 -18.23 -29.39
C LYS A 295 15.44 -18.88 -28.15
N GLY A 296 15.81 -18.45 -26.97
CA GLY A 296 15.13 -18.90 -25.73
C GLY A 296 13.73 -18.30 -25.59
N ILE A 297 13.65 -16.99 -25.48
CA ILE A 297 12.40 -16.25 -25.32
C ILE A 297 12.30 -15.15 -26.37
N GLN A 298 11.13 -15.03 -26.99
CA GLN A 298 10.71 -13.85 -27.76
C GLN A 298 9.66 -13.09 -27.01
N VAL A 299 9.81 -11.77 -26.93
CA VAL A 299 8.83 -10.84 -26.33
C VAL A 299 8.35 -9.90 -27.44
N GLY A 300 7.05 -9.96 -27.75
CA GLY A 300 6.43 -9.13 -28.78
C GLY A 300 6.30 -7.66 -28.37
N ASN A 301 5.96 -6.77 -29.31
CA ASN A 301 5.96 -5.30 -29.12
C ASN A 301 5.19 -4.79 -27.90
N ASP A 302 4.01 -5.33 -27.65
CA ASP A 302 3.14 -4.92 -26.53
C ASP A 302 3.19 -5.91 -25.37
N ALA A 303 4.06 -6.92 -25.46
CA ALA A 303 4.17 -7.96 -24.47
C ALA A 303 5.05 -7.53 -23.28
N VAL A 304 4.77 -8.13 -22.13
CA VAL A 304 5.47 -7.84 -20.89
C VAL A 304 5.96 -9.14 -20.25
N ILE A 305 7.19 -9.13 -19.75
CA ILE A 305 7.71 -10.14 -18.81
C ILE A 305 8.18 -9.42 -17.55
N VAL A 306 7.68 -9.87 -16.39
CA VAL A 306 8.16 -9.44 -15.07
C VAL A 306 8.69 -10.65 -14.32
N SER A 307 9.93 -10.59 -13.85
CA SER A 307 10.52 -11.60 -12.95
C SER A 307 10.58 -10.98 -11.56
N GLU A 308 9.73 -11.47 -10.64
CA GLU A 308 9.61 -10.94 -9.29
C GLU A 308 10.76 -11.44 -8.38
N THR A 309 10.97 -10.74 -7.27
CA THR A 309 12.01 -11.04 -6.28
C THR A 309 12.04 -12.52 -5.88
N GLY A 310 13.21 -13.12 -5.89
CA GLY A 310 13.44 -14.52 -5.53
C GLY A 310 13.16 -15.54 -6.63
N THR A 311 12.68 -15.12 -7.80
CA THR A 311 12.44 -16.00 -8.95
C THR A 311 13.70 -16.18 -9.80
N THR A 312 13.76 -17.27 -10.55
CA THR A 312 14.85 -17.56 -11.48
C THR A 312 14.32 -17.79 -12.89
N LEU A 313 14.77 -16.96 -13.83
CA LEU A 313 14.54 -17.15 -15.26
C LEU A 313 15.87 -17.55 -15.93
N THR A 314 15.93 -18.76 -16.46
CA THR A 314 17.07 -19.24 -17.26
C THR A 314 16.63 -19.40 -18.70
N THR A 315 17.38 -18.83 -19.66
CA THR A 315 17.02 -18.91 -21.07
C THR A 315 18.26 -19.01 -21.95
N SER A 316 18.17 -19.68 -23.07
CA SER A 316 19.27 -19.66 -24.07
C SER A 316 19.49 -18.27 -24.68
N GLY A 317 18.50 -17.39 -24.61
CA GLY A 317 18.62 -15.99 -25.03
C GLY A 317 17.29 -15.27 -25.06
N LEU A 318 17.35 -13.94 -25.21
CA LEU A 318 16.21 -13.05 -25.22
C LEU A 318 16.18 -12.22 -26.51
N SER A 319 15.08 -12.30 -27.25
CA SER A 319 14.73 -11.37 -28.32
C SER A 319 13.60 -10.47 -27.82
N ASN A 320 13.93 -9.21 -27.51
CA ASN A 320 12.98 -8.27 -26.93
C ASN A 320 12.56 -7.18 -27.91
N GLU A 321 11.26 -7.04 -28.11
CA GLU A 321 10.63 -5.90 -28.79
C GLU A 321 9.59 -5.21 -27.85
N GLY A 322 9.32 -5.80 -26.68
CA GLY A 322 8.36 -5.34 -25.68
C GLY A 322 9.03 -4.86 -24.39
N THR A 323 8.48 -5.28 -23.29
CA THR A 323 8.92 -4.89 -21.93
C THR A 323 9.40 -6.09 -21.14
N VAL A 324 10.64 -6.04 -20.63
CA VAL A 324 11.18 -7.05 -19.70
C VAL A 324 11.73 -6.34 -18.47
N VAL A 325 11.22 -6.70 -17.30
CA VAL A 325 11.65 -6.18 -16.00
C VAL A 325 12.05 -7.33 -15.10
N VAL A 326 13.28 -7.31 -14.61
CA VAL A 326 13.81 -8.25 -13.62
C VAL A 326 13.95 -7.48 -12.31
N LYS A 327 13.13 -7.83 -11.33
CA LYS A 327 13.10 -7.15 -10.03
C LYS A 327 14.36 -7.41 -9.21
N GLU A 328 14.69 -6.52 -8.31
CA GLU A 328 15.78 -6.72 -7.36
C GLU A 328 15.62 -8.06 -6.62
N GLY A 329 16.70 -8.85 -6.57
CA GLY A 329 16.69 -10.19 -5.97
C GLY A 329 16.09 -11.30 -6.82
N ALA A 330 15.63 -11.01 -8.05
CA ALA A 330 15.37 -12.02 -9.07
C ALA A 330 16.63 -12.33 -9.87
N GLU A 331 16.73 -13.55 -10.38
CA GLU A 331 17.81 -13.95 -11.27
C GLU A 331 17.29 -14.14 -12.70
N ALA A 332 17.91 -13.47 -13.66
CA ALA A 332 17.70 -13.74 -15.07
C ALA A 332 19.05 -14.06 -15.72
N LYS A 333 19.20 -15.31 -16.17
CA LYS A 333 20.48 -15.85 -16.63
C LYS A 333 20.34 -16.56 -17.97
N THR A 334 21.46 -16.65 -18.69
CA THR A 334 21.59 -17.58 -19.81
C THR A 334 21.74 -19.02 -19.30
N ASP A 335 21.50 -19.99 -20.13
CA ASP A 335 21.73 -21.41 -19.83
C ASP A 335 23.23 -21.74 -19.53
N GLY A 336 24.15 -20.86 -19.91
CA GLY A 336 25.56 -20.87 -19.49
C GLY A 336 25.82 -20.20 -18.13
N GLY A 337 24.79 -19.77 -17.41
CA GLY A 337 24.89 -19.16 -16.06
C GLY A 337 25.34 -17.70 -16.04
N GLN A 338 25.50 -17.07 -17.20
CA GLN A 338 25.80 -15.64 -17.33
C GLN A 338 24.53 -14.82 -17.13
N ASP A 339 24.66 -13.58 -16.63
CA ASP A 339 23.54 -12.64 -16.60
C ASP A 339 22.91 -12.50 -17.98
N LEU A 340 21.58 -12.40 -18.02
CA LEU A 340 20.86 -12.28 -19.29
C LEU A 340 21.29 -10.98 -19.98
N GLN A 341 21.93 -11.16 -21.14
CA GLN A 341 22.37 -10.02 -21.95
C GLN A 341 21.17 -9.17 -22.35
N LYS A 342 21.40 -7.86 -22.54
CA LYS A 342 20.40 -6.85 -22.89
C LYS A 342 19.41 -6.49 -21.76
N THR A 343 19.69 -6.86 -20.52
CA THR A 343 19.01 -6.28 -19.35
C THR A 343 19.99 -5.46 -18.54
N TYR A 344 19.64 -4.22 -18.22
CA TYR A 344 20.53 -3.24 -17.61
C TYR A 344 19.93 -2.67 -16.33
N LEU A 345 20.79 -2.38 -15.38
CA LEU A 345 20.42 -1.86 -14.08
C LEU A 345 19.75 -0.49 -14.20
N VAL A 346 18.65 -0.32 -13.50
CA VAL A 346 17.98 0.97 -13.31
C VAL A 346 18.19 1.44 -11.88
N THR A 347 18.60 2.69 -11.72
CA THR A 347 18.64 3.38 -10.43
C THR A 347 17.60 4.48 -10.42
N VAL A 348 16.70 4.46 -9.47
CA VAL A 348 15.72 5.53 -9.25
C VAL A 348 16.10 6.25 -7.97
N VAL A 349 16.54 7.50 -8.09
CA VAL A 349 16.98 8.29 -6.94
C VAL A 349 15.75 8.77 -6.17
N ASP A 350 15.66 8.41 -4.89
CA ASP A 350 14.63 8.92 -4.01
C ASP A 350 14.76 10.44 -3.88
N PRO A 351 13.75 11.23 -4.26
CA PRO A 351 13.80 12.67 -4.16
C PRO A 351 13.72 13.20 -2.72
N GLY A 352 13.32 12.39 -1.75
CA GLY A 352 13.15 12.77 -0.35
C GLY A 352 12.06 13.82 -0.10
N ASN A 353 12.02 14.38 1.11
CA ASN A 353 11.15 15.51 1.50
C ASN A 353 9.65 15.34 1.17
N GLY A 354 9.15 14.11 1.11
CA GLY A 354 7.75 13.80 0.78
C GLY A 354 7.38 14.00 -0.69
N HIS A 355 8.35 14.17 -1.57
CA HIS A 355 8.15 14.11 -3.01
C HIS A 355 7.97 12.67 -3.48
N THR A 356 7.23 12.48 -4.55
CA THR A 356 7.11 11.17 -5.21
C THR A 356 7.75 11.24 -6.58
N PHE A 357 8.56 10.24 -6.88
CA PHE A 357 9.14 10.05 -8.22
C PHE A 357 9.01 8.58 -8.59
N THR A 358 8.32 8.29 -9.68
CA THR A 358 8.07 6.95 -10.16
C THR A 358 8.57 6.77 -11.59
N VAL A 359 9.10 5.59 -11.86
CA VAL A 359 9.48 5.13 -13.20
C VAL A 359 8.67 3.87 -13.49
N LYS A 360 8.04 3.79 -14.64
CA LYS A 360 7.21 2.65 -15.03
C LYS A 360 7.56 2.14 -16.42
N ALA A 361 7.53 0.83 -16.58
CA ALA A 361 7.55 0.14 -17.86
C ALA A 361 6.12 -0.38 -18.15
N GLY A 362 5.35 0.34 -18.95
CA GLY A 362 3.89 0.16 -19.02
C GLY A 362 3.27 0.42 -17.64
N ASP A 363 2.54 -0.55 -17.10
CA ASP A 363 1.94 -0.48 -15.76
C ASP A 363 2.88 -0.95 -14.64
N ILE A 364 4.04 -1.52 -14.98
CA ILE A 364 5.00 -2.09 -14.03
C ILE A 364 5.87 -1.00 -13.44
N GLU A 365 5.83 -0.82 -12.13
CA GLU A 365 6.75 0.09 -11.43
C GLU A 365 8.17 -0.49 -11.43
N VAL A 366 9.13 0.32 -11.91
CA VAL A 366 10.57 0.02 -11.91
C VAL A 366 11.21 0.74 -10.74
N LYS A 367 11.88 -0.02 -9.87
CA LYS A 367 12.59 0.49 -8.68
C LYS A 367 14.10 0.47 -8.87
N SER A 368 14.82 1.09 -7.94
CA SER A 368 16.28 0.96 -7.91
C SER A 368 16.67 -0.51 -7.78
N ASN A 369 17.72 -0.88 -8.51
CA ASN A 369 18.27 -2.24 -8.63
C ASN A 369 17.44 -3.23 -9.47
N ASP A 370 16.28 -2.85 -10.00
CA ASP A 370 15.64 -3.61 -11.06
C ASP A 370 16.50 -3.56 -12.34
N LYS A 371 16.52 -4.64 -13.11
CA LYS A 371 17.10 -4.67 -14.45
C LYS A 371 16.00 -4.60 -15.50
N VAL A 372 16.19 -3.77 -16.49
CA VAL A 372 15.23 -3.55 -17.58
C VAL A 372 15.90 -3.83 -18.91
N ALA A 373 15.21 -4.50 -19.81
CA ALA A 373 15.75 -4.78 -21.14
C ALA A 373 15.90 -3.50 -21.97
N ASP A 374 16.90 -3.50 -22.86
CA ASP A 374 17.05 -2.48 -23.88
C ASP A 374 15.76 -2.30 -24.70
N LYS A 375 15.56 -1.14 -25.27
CA LYS A 375 14.38 -0.72 -26.05
C LYS A 375 13.06 -0.63 -25.27
N THR A 376 13.00 -1.11 -24.02
CA THR A 376 11.82 -0.91 -23.17
C THR A 376 11.53 0.59 -23.00
N VAL A 377 10.28 0.97 -23.20
CA VAL A 377 9.82 2.35 -22.98
C VAL A 377 9.50 2.56 -21.52
N LEU A 378 10.21 3.48 -20.88
CA LEU A 378 10.01 3.85 -19.48
C LEU A 378 9.29 5.19 -19.39
N ALA A 379 8.19 5.25 -18.67
CA ALA A 379 7.47 6.48 -18.33
C ALA A 379 7.93 7.00 -16.97
N VAL A 380 8.12 8.31 -16.85
CA VAL A 380 8.52 8.95 -15.59
C VAL A 380 7.44 9.89 -15.09
N GLN A 381 7.19 9.87 -13.79
CA GLN A 381 6.24 10.79 -13.15
C GLN A 381 6.82 11.32 -11.83
N ALA A 382 6.75 12.63 -11.65
CA ALA A 382 7.17 13.31 -10.44
C ALA A 382 6.02 14.13 -9.87
N ILE A 383 5.80 14.02 -8.56
CA ILE A 383 4.79 14.76 -7.81
C ILE A 383 5.49 15.54 -6.70
N SER A 384 5.32 16.85 -6.71
CA SER A 384 5.89 17.74 -5.71
C SER A 384 5.12 17.66 -4.38
N ALA A 385 5.83 17.65 -3.27
CA ALA A 385 5.23 17.91 -1.96
C ALA A 385 4.72 19.36 -1.88
N ASN A 386 3.83 19.64 -0.92
CA ASN A 386 3.31 20.97 -0.67
C ASN A 386 4.45 21.97 -0.40
N GLY A 387 4.38 23.15 -1.00
CA GLY A 387 5.41 24.17 -0.89
C GLY A 387 6.65 23.95 -1.76
N TYR A 388 6.58 23.00 -2.71
CA TYR A 388 7.64 22.75 -3.69
C TYR A 388 7.07 22.69 -5.11
N ARG A 389 7.92 22.88 -6.07
CA ARG A 389 7.64 22.66 -7.49
C ARG A 389 8.71 21.76 -8.10
N LEU A 390 8.32 20.98 -9.08
CA LEU A 390 9.27 20.21 -9.88
C LEU A 390 10.22 21.18 -10.62
N GLU A 391 11.50 20.85 -10.56
CA GLU A 391 12.55 21.62 -11.26
C GLU A 391 13.04 20.87 -12.48
N THR A 392 13.53 19.62 -12.31
CA THR A 392 13.98 18.80 -13.43
C THR A 392 13.63 17.33 -13.22
N ILE A 393 13.48 16.61 -14.33
CA ILE A 393 13.58 15.15 -14.39
C ILE A 393 14.69 14.83 -15.38
N THR A 394 15.58 13.94 -15.02
CA THR A 394 16.71 13.54 -15.86
C THR A 394 16.85 12.02 -15.90
N ALA A 395 17.19 11.50 -17.09
CA ALA A 395 17.75 10.18 -17.29
C ALA A 395 19.24 10.32 -17.57
N ILE A 396 20.05 9.60 -16.79
CA ILE A 396 21.52 9.67 -16.81
C ILE A 396 22.03 8.27 -17.16
N PRO A 397 22.25 7.97 -18.45
CA PRO A 397 22.87 6.71 -18.84
C PRO A 397 24.33 6.70 -18.36
N LYS A 398 24.84 5.51 -18.01
CA LYS A 398 26.21 5.33 -17.52
C LYS A 398 27.24 5.81 -18.56
N ASP A 399 27.01 5.45 -19.82
CA ASP A 399 27.82 5.86 -20.97
C ASP A 399 26.96 6.69 -21.92
N GLY A 400 26.94 8.00 -21.70
CA GLY A 400 26.13 8.87 -22.56
C GLY A 400 25.80 10.23 -21.96
N LEU A 401 25.06 11.01 -22.69
CA LEU A 401 24.63 12.35 -22.24
C LEU A 401 23.37 12.26 -21.38
N THR A 402 23.34 13.08 -20.36
CA THR A 402 22.13 13.27 -19.55
C THR A 402 20.99 13.81 -20.42
N VAL A 403 19.84 13.17 -20.35
CA VAL A 403 18.63 13.55 -21.08
C VAL A 403 17.64 14.16 -20.10
N ALA A 404 17.21 15.39 -20.39
CA ALA A 404 16.12 16.03 -19.66
C ALA A 404 14.78 15.46 -20.14
N LEU A 405 13.91 15.13 -19.19
CA LEU A 405 12.59 14.57 -19.45
C LEU A 405 11.49 15.52 -18.98
N ALA A 406 10.39 15.54 -19.71
CA ALA A 406 9.15 16.15 -19.23
C ALA A 406 8.52 15.28 -18.11
N ASN A 407 7.73 15.90 -17.24
CA ASN A 407 6.87 15.13 -16.35
C ASN A 407 5.82 14.37 -17.19
N ASN A 408 5.59 13.11 -16.87
CA ASN A 408 4.85 12.14 -17.69
C ASN A 408 5.48 11.88 -19.08
N GLY A 409 6.75 12.21 -19.24
CA GLY A 409 7.52 11.89 -20.45
C GLY A 409 7.99 10.45 -20.45
N THR A 410 8.52 10.02 -21.59
CA THR A 410 9.06 8.67 -21.79
C THR A 410 10.55 8.69 -22.11
N TYR A 411 11.20 7.58 -21.79
CA TYR A 411 12.60 7.33 -22.10
C TYR A 411 12.77 5.89 -22.59
N VAL A 412 13.44 5.69 -23.68
CA VAL A 412 13.73 4.34 -24.21
C VAL A 412 15.00 3.82 -23.54
N MET A 413 14.92 2.66 -22.91
CA MET A 413 16.06 2.04 -22.23
C MET A 413 17.20 1.76 -23.22
N PRO A 414 18.40 2.30 -23.02
CA PRO A 414 19.56 2.04 -23.86
C PRO A 414 20.23 0.71 -23.51
N GLU A 415 21.24 0.35 -24.28
CA GLU A 415 22.09 -0.83 -24.00
C GLU A 415 23.12 -0.56 -22.89
N ASN A 416 22.73 0.16 -21.82
CA ASN A 416 23.55 0.39 -20.62
C ASN A 416 22.68 0.76 -19.41
N GLU A 417 23.32 0.84 -18.23
CA GLU A 417 22.69 1.24 -16.98
C GLU A 417 22.20 2.70 -17.02
N VAL A 418 21.08 2.97 -16.38
CA VAL A 418 20.47 4.32 -16.34
C VAL A 418 20.08 4.71 -14.92
N THR A 419 20.42 5.94 -14.55
CA THR A 419 19.94 6.57 -13.32
C THR A 419 18.88 7.61 -13.64
N PHE A 420 17.71 7.48 -13.03
CA PHE A 420 16.64 8.47 -13.09
C PHE A 420 16.64 9.33 -11.83
N LYS A 421 16.52 10.65 -12.03
CA LYS A 421 16.51 11.61 -10.93
C LYS A 421 15.48 12.70 -11.18
N ALA A 422 14.70 13.05 -10.17
CA ALA A 422 13.87 14.24 -10.13
C ALA A 422 14.41 15.23 -9.08
N THR A 423 14.41 16.52 -9.41
CA THR A 423 14.77 17.59 -8.46
C THR A 423 13.60 18.52 -8.25
N PHE A 424 13.52 19.08 -7.04
CA PHE A 424 12.43 19.95 -6.63
C PHE A 424 12.98 21.20 -5.96
N LYS A 425 12.29 22.32 -6.16
CA LYS A 425 12.65 23.60 -5.59
C LYS A 425 11.53 24.09 -4.68
N SER A 426 11.91 24.58 -3.49
CA SER A 426 10.95 25.21 -2.60
C SER A 426 10.29 26.42 -3.27
N THR A 427 9.00 26.55 -3.09
CA THR A 427 8.21 27.75 -3.49
C THR A 427 8.08 28.74 -2.34
N TYR A 428 8.70 28.42 -1.19
CA TYR A 428 8.71 29.33 -0.08
C TYR A 428 9.41 30.62 -0.46
N VAL A 429 8.69 31.69 -0.47
CA VAL A 429 9.23 33.05 -0.56
C VAL A 429 9.21 33.59 0.87
N PRO A 430 10.38 33.87 1.45
CA PRO A 430 10.38 34.51 2.76
C PRO A 430 9.54 35.78 2.70
N PRO A 431 8.77 36.10 3.73
CA PRO A 431 8.10 37.39 3.80
C PRO A 431 9.12 38.49 3.63
N ALA A 432 8.75 39.53 2.91
CA ALA A 432 9.60 40.71 2.80
C ALA A 432 9.90 41.22 4.23
N PRO A 433 11.17 41.57 4.52
CA PRO A 433 11.48 42.12 5.83
C PRO A 433 10.66 43.39 6.07
N THR A 434 10.08 43.48 7.24
CA THR A 434 9.39 44.68 7.72
C THR A 434 10.44 45.68 8.23
N TYR A 435 10.25 46.93 7.96
CA TYR A 435 11.17 47.98 8.41
C TYR A 435 10.39 49.02 9.22
N TYR A 436 11.01 49.49 10.29
CA TYR A 436 10.51 50.57 11.12
C TYR A 436 11.49 51.74 11.08
N THR A 437 10.98 52.95 11.32
CA THR A 437 11.79 54.12 11.40
C THR A 437 12.27 54.38 12.83
N VAL A 438 13.54 54.72 12.98
CA VAL A 438 14.11 55.19 14.22
C VAL A 438 14.54 56.64 14.03
N THR A 439 13.91 57.57 14.74
CA THR A 439 14.23 58.97 14.69
C THR A 439 15.07 59.40 15.88
N LEU A 440 16.31 59.77 15.59
CA LEU A 440 17.29 60.26 16.56
C LEU A 440 17.27 61.79 16.52
N PRO A 441 16.95 62.49 17.61
CA PRO A 441 16.76 63.92 17.63
C PRO A 441 18.10 64.68 17.51
N GLU A 442 18.05 65.86 16.98
CA GLU A 442 19.11 66.86 17.08
C GLU A 442 18.87 67.68 18.35
N VAL A 443 19.84 67.68 19.28
CA VAL A 443 19.73 68.37 20.54
C VAL A 443 20.95 69.27 20.72
N GLU A 444 20.71 70.52 21.09
CA GLU A 444 21.79 71.48 21.31
C GLU A 444 22.68 71.00 22.53
N GLY A 445 23.98 71.10 22.39
CA GLY A 445 24.92 70.69 23.43
C GLY A 445 25.36 69.23 23.37
N VAL A 446 24.85 68.45 22.45
CA VAL A 446 25.25 67.07 22.28
C VAL A 446 25.41 66.72 20.79
N THR A 447 26.29 65.78 20.52
CA THR A 447 26.42 65.12 19.20
C THR A 447 26.16 63.66 19.37
N THR A 448 25.45 63.08 18.41
CA THR A 448 25.16 61.64 18.35
C THR A 448 25.96 61.00 17.24
N ASN A 449 26.35 59.74 17.42
CA ASN A 449 26.95 58.90 16.39
C ASN A 449 26.24 57.55 16.33
N PRO A 450 25.48 57.25 15.28
CA PRO A 450 25.27 58.07 14.05
C PRO A 450 24.63 59.43 14.34
N LYS A 451 24.80 60.38 13.40
CA LYS A 451 24.18 61.73 13.51
C LYS A 451 22.67 61.69 13.62
N ALA A 452 22.07 62.68 14.25
CA ALA A 452 20.65 62.90 14.31
C ALA A 452 19.96 62.76 12.92
N GLY A 453 18.73 62.30 12.93
CA GLY A 453 17.94 62.04 11.74
C GLY A 453 17.23 60.68 11.79
N THR A 454 16.35 60.46 10.83
CA THR A 454 15.59 59.21 10.70
C THR A 454 16.36 58.14 9.97
N ARG A 455 16.25 56.87 10.44
CA ARG A 455 16.85 55.69 9.85
C ARG A 455 15.85 54.56 9.83
N THR A 456 16.00 53.68 8.85
CA THR A 456 15.21 52.47 8.72
C THR A 456 15.96 51.31 9.39
N VAL A 457 15.27 50.57 10.20
CA VAL A 457 15.78 49.36 10.90
C VAL A 457 14.82 48.24 10.62
N GLU A 458 15.36 47.08 10.28
CA GLU A 458 14.55 45.88 10.05
C GLU A 458 13.94 45.39 11.39
N GLU A 459 12.70 44.91 11.33
CA GLU A 459 11.96 44.35 12.45
C GLU A 459 12.80 43.35 13.24
N GLY A 460 12.76 43.50 14.58
CA GLY A 460 13.53 42.62 15.49
C GLY A 460 15.01 42.98 15.62
N TYR A 461 15.55 43.86 14.78
CA TYR A 461 16.93 44.33 14.93
C TYR A 461 17.03 45.43 15.97
N SER A 462 18.24 45.77 16.34
CA SER A 462 18.53 46.79 17.34
C SER A 462 19.17 48.01 16.69
N PHE A 463 18.84 49.18 17.18
CA PHE A 463 19.49 50.42 16.84
C PHE A 463 20.40 50.88 17.99
N SER A 464 21.62 51.32 17.69
CA SER A 464 22.51 51.83 18.72
C SER A 464 23.16 53.14 18.32
N PHE A 465 23.37 53.99 19.27
CA PHE A 465 24.08 55.24 19.07
C PHE A 465 24.92 55.64 20.28
N ALA A 466 25.96 56.39 20.04
CA ALA A 466 26.74 57.05 21.06
C ALA A 466 26.32 58.51 21.23
N LEU A 467 26.41 59.06 22.40
CA LEU A 467 26.11 60.47 22.72
C LEU A 467 27.41 61.08 23.26
N THR A 468 27.76 62.24 22.78
CA THR A 468 28.90 63.03 23.24
C THR A 468 28.40 64.43 23.64
N ILE A 469 28.70 64.85 24.87
CA ILE A 469 28.36 66.18 25.38
C ILE A 469 29.44 67.15 24.91
N HIS A 470 28.98 68.33 24.45
CA HIS A 470 29.86 69.39 23.99
C HIS A 470 30.44 70.17 25.20
N GLU A 471 31.58 70.87 24.93
CA GLU A 471 32.16 71.86 25.81
C GLU A 471 31.11 72.92 26.16
N GLY A 472 31.01 73.25 27.46
CA GLY A 472 29.97 74.16 27.96
C GLY A 472 28.62 73.52 28.29
N TYR A 473 28.55 72.17 28.33
CA TYR A 473 27.39 71.38 28.73
C TYR A 473 27.77 70.26 29.70
N GLU A 474 28.91 70.33 30.34
CA GLU A 474 29.47 69.24 31.17
C GLU A 474 28.63 68.89 32.38
N SER A 475 27.78 69.84 32.83
CA SER A 475 26.85 69.59 33.96
C SER A 475 25.59 68.79 33.53
N SER A 476 25.45 68.47 32.24
CA SER A 476 24.33 67.71 31.71
C SER A 476 24.26 66.30 32.25
N GLN A 477 23.08 65.83 32.56
CA GLN A 477 22.77 64.44 32.91
C GLN A 477 21.77 63.88 31.85
N PRO A 478 22.27 63.36 30.73
CA PRO A 478 21.39 62.93 29.65
C PRO A 478 20.47 61.78 30.08
N VAL A 479 19.21 61.94 29.83
CA VAL A 479 18.20 60.89 29.93
C VAL A 479 17.68 60.61 28.52
N VAL A 480 18.02 59.43 28.04
CA VAL A 480 17.56 58.97 26.70
C VAL A 480 16.31 58.14 26.88
N LYS A 481 15.29 58.40 26.08
CA LYS A 481 14.08 57.62 26.04
C LYS A 481 13.80 57.15 24.61
N ALA A 482 13.32 55.93 24.39
CA ALA A 482 12.78 55.41 23.15
C ALA A 482 11.28 55.21 23.37
N ASN A 483 10.44 55.86 22.57
CA ASN A 483 8.97 55.88 22.74
C ASN A 483 8.55 56.13 24.21
N GLY A 484 9.27 57.06 24.89
CA GLY A 484 9.00 57.44 26.28
C GLY A 484 9.62 56.50 27.33
N ILE A 485 10.20 55.38 26.95
CA ILE A 485 10.84 54.42 27.87
C ILE A 485 12.33 54.77 27.99
N VAL A 486 12.82 54.91 29.22
CA VAL A 486 14.22 55.22 29.50
C VAL A 486 15.13 54.10 29.00
N VAL A 487 16.15 54.47 28.26
CA VAL A 487 17.22 53.59 27.76
C VAL A 487 18.52 53.94 28.46
N GLU A 488 19.04 53.02 29.20
CA GLU A 488 20.34 53.20 29.89
C GLU A 488 21.50 52.94 28.92
N PRO A 489 22.61 53.69 29.05
CA PRO A 489 23.78 53.43 28.25
C PRO A 489 24.41 52.10 28.63
N ARG A 490 24.93 51.37 27.67
CA ARG A 490 25.63 50.12 27.89
C ARG A 490 26.93 50.33 28.64
N GLU A 491 27.12 49.64 29.75
CA GLU A 491 28.29 49.79 30.65
C GLU A 491 29.64 49.60 29.94
N SER A 492 29.70 48.78 28.87
CA SER A 492 30.99 48.42 28.20
C SER A 492 31.53 49.51 27.27
N ASP A 493 30.67 50.33 26.66
CA ASP A 493 31.07 51.32 25.65
C ASP A 493 30.25 52.63 25.69
N GLY A 494 29.35 52.78 26.64
CA GLY A 494 28.53 53.97 26.80
C GLY A 494 27.47 54.21 25.74
N LYS A 495 27.24 53.25 24.82
CA LYS A 495 26.24 53.40 23.76
C LYS A 495 24.85 53.06 24.27
N TYR A 496 23.86 53.79 23.77
CA TYR A 496 22.45 53.50 23.95
C TYR A 496 22.04 52.47 22.92
N ILE A 497 21.31 51.42 23.33
CA ILE A 497 20.86 50.34 22.46
C ILE A 497 19.38 50.15 22.65
N ILE A 498 18.62 50.44 21.59
CA ILE A 498 17.20 50.09 21.50
C ILE A 498 17.14 48.71 20.84
N ARG A 499 16.64 47.73 21.59
CA ARG A 499 16.60 46.33 21.17
C ARG A 499 15.22 45.98 20.63
N ASN A 500 15.19 45.03 19.67
CA ASN A 500 13.97 44.43 19.17
C ASN A 500 12.97 45.48 18.70
N ILE A 501 13.33 46.23 17.66
CA ILE A 501 12.46 47.27 17.10
C ILE A 501 11.33 46.60 16.34
N GLU A 502 10.10 46.79 16.86
CA GLU A 502 8.85 46.22 16.33
C GLU A 502 7.83 47.31 15.93
N GLU A 503 8.19 48.59 16.11
CA GLU A 503 7.40 49.74 15.74
C GLU A 503 8.28 50.95 15.46
N ASP A 504 7.72 51.97 14.84
CA ASP A 504 8.43 53.25 14.67
C ASP A 504 8.84 53.83 16.01
N THR A 505 10.11 54.17 16.15
CA THR A 505 10.71 54.55 17.40
C THR A 505 11.20 56.00 17.36
N GLU A 506 10.65 56.82 18.24
CA GLU A 506 11.10 58.18 18.46
C GLU A 506 12.04 58.20 19.69
N ILE A 507 13.26 58.66 19.47
CA ILE A 507 14.22 58.84 20.53
C ILE A 507 14.16 60.29 21.02
N THR A 508 14.12 60.47 22.33
CA THR A 508 14.23 61.76 22.97
C THR A 508 15.46 61.77 23.87
N ILE A 509 16.17 62.90 23.93
CA ILE A 509 17.31 63.16 24.78
C ILE A 509 16.99 64.37 25.63
N GLU A 510 16.86 64.16 26.92
CA GLU A 510 16.53 65.20 27.90
C GLU A 510 17.72 65.38 28.87
N GLY A 511 17.65 66.39 29.72
CA GLY A 511 18.67 66.63 30.76
C GLY A 511 19.95 67.26 30.23
N ILE A 512 19.92 67.89 29.05
CA ILE A 512 21.05 68.63 28.52
C ILE A 512 20.94 70.06 29.05
N ILE A 513 21.96 70.50 29.78
CA ILE A 513 21.98 71.80 30.48
C ILE A 513 23.23 72.54 30.02
N LYS A 514 23.03 73.77 29.55
CA LYS A 514 24.13 74.68 29.19
C LYS A 514 24.72 75.25 30.47
N ASP A 515 26.02 75.09 30.60
CA ASP A 515 26.76 75.62 31.73
C ASP A 515 26.77 77.16 31.70
N ASP A 516 26.44 77.80 32.83
CA ASP A 516 26.46 79.26 32.91
C ASP A 516 27.92 79.73 33.10
N PRO A 517 28.45 80.58 32.21
CA PRO A 517 29.88 80.97 32.28
C PRO A 517 30.21 81.95 33.42
N THR A 518 29.31 82.24 34.34
CA THR A 518 29.54 83.22 35.42
C THR A 518 29.42 82.58 36.82
N GLY A 519 30.56 82.20 37.40
CA GLY A 519 30.58 81.94 38.83
C GLY A 519 31.64 80.89 39.24
N ASN A 520 32.84 81.38 39.49
CA ASN A 520 33.80 80.68 40.27
C ASN A 520 33.28 80.43 41.69
N ALA A 521 32.58 79.32 41.89
CA ALA A 521 32.23 78.80 43.20
C ALA A 521 32.95 77.46 43.39
N THR A 522 34.01 77.54 44.15
CA THR A 522 34.65 76.35 44.76
C THR A 522 33.58 75.69 45.63
N ILE A 523 32.92 74.68 45.13
CA ILE A 523 32.13 73.79 45.95
C ILE A 523 33.11 72.87 46.66
N GLU A 524 33.25 73.03 47.97
CA GLU A 524 33.87 71.98 48.82
C GLU A 524 33.01 70.72 48.62
N GLY A 525 33.43 69.86 47.71
CA GLY A 525 32.68 68.72 47.29
C GLY A 525 32.87 67.52 48.16
N GLU A 526 31.83 66.79 48.39
CA GLU A 526 31.86 65.48 49.04
C GLU A 526 32.66 64.47 48.18
N THR A 527 33.28 63.51 48.84
CA THR A 527 33.93 62.37 48.16
C THR A 527 32.90 61.61 47.31
N LYS A 528 33.17 61.46 46.02
CA LYS A 528 32.30 60.68 45.10
C LYS A 528 33.02 59.41 44.69
N VAL A 529 32.30 58.30 44.77
CA VAL A 529 32.81 56.96 44.40
C VAL A 529 31.81 56.30 43.47
N GLN A 530 32.22 56.00 42.27
CA GLN A 530 31.37 55.38 41.25
C GLN A 530 32.14 54.27 40.49
N ALA A 531 31.47 53.12 40.29
CA ALA A 531 31.99 52.06 39.45
C ALA A 531 31.41 52.19 38.05
N ILE A 532 32.27 52.22 37.03
CA ILE A 532 31.89 52.24 35.63
C ILE A 532 32.68 51.14 34.92
N GLY A 533 31.97 50.09 34.50
CA GLY A 533 32.61 48.88 33.95
C GLY A 533 33.55 48.22 34.99
N SER A 534 34.76 47.94 34.61
CA SER A 534 35.83 47.39 35.48
C SER A 534 36.62 48.47 36.22
N THR A 535 36.22 49.74 36.15
CA THR A 535 36.98 50.85 36.71
C THR A 535 36.16 51.57 37.81
N LEU A 536 36.77 51.77 38.93
CA LEU A 536 36.28 52.57 40.03
C LEU A 536 36.79 54.00 39.85
N HIS A 537 35.89 54.95 39.64
CA HIS A 537 36.16 56.36 39.55
C HIS A 537 35.90 57.01 40.93
N ILE A 538 36.89 57.69 41.42
CA ILE A 538 36.84 58.35 42.74
C ILE A 538 37.26 59.80 42.58
N TYR A 539 36.42 60.71 43.11
CA TYR A 539 36.76 62.12 43.27
C TYR A 539 36.97 62.41 44.75
N LEU A 540 38.13 62.98 45.08
CA LEU A 540 38.49 63.36 46.45
C LEU A 540 38.62 64.87 46.58
N PRO A 541 37.88 65.52 47.53
CA PRO A 541 38.05 66.96 47.78
C PRO A 541 39.36 67.33 48.43
N LYS A 542 40.01 66.39 49.09
CA LYS A 542 41.33 66.51 49.71
C LYS A 542 42.12 65.22 49.54
N ALA A 543 43.44 65.30 49.82
CA ALA A 543 44.31 64.11 49.76
C ALA A 543 43.85 63.11 50.85
N GLU A 544 43.63 61.86 50.42
CA GLU A 544 43.16 60.75 51.28
C GLU A 544 43.79 59.44 50.84
N THR A 545 43.86 58.50 51.77
CA THR A 545 44.21 57.10 51.43
C THR A 545 42.97 56.34 51.01
N ILE A 546 43.02 55.75 49.86
CA ILE A 546 41.98 54.83 49.38
C ILE A 546 42.42 53.41 49.66
N SER A 547 41.58 52.64 50.37
CA SER A 547 41.84 51.20 50.60
C SER A 547 40.66 50.39 50.09
N VAL A 548 40.96 49.46 49.20
CA VAL A 548 39.97 48.55 48.61
C VAL A 548 40.13 47.17 49.26
N TYR A 549 39.02 46.65 49.76
CA TYR A 549 38.95 45.34 50.39
C TYR A 549 38.01 44.42 49.67
N THR A 550 38.31 43.14 49.64
CA THR A 550 37.33 42.13 49.27
C THR A 550 36.25 42.01 50.35
N LEU A 551 35.10 41.39 50.04
CA LEU A 551 34.04 41.15 51.06
C LEU A 551 34.52 40.29 52.23
N SER A 552 35.56 39.50 52.07
CA SER A 552 36.18 38.74 53.17
C SER A 552 37.08 39.57 54.06
N GLY A 553 37.20 40.87 53.80
CA GLY A 553 38.04 41.80 54.59
C GLY A 553 39.54 41.79 54.22
N LEU A 554 39.91 41.09 53.16
CA LEU A 554 41.29 41.10 52.70
C LEU A 554 41.57 42.38 51.91
N LEU A 555 42.69 43.11 52.28
CA LEU A 555 43.11 44.27 51.52
C LEU A 555 43.50 43.86 50.08
N TYR A 556 42.84 44.46 49.12
CA TYR A 556 43.04 44.21 47.69
C TYR A 556 44.05 45.20 47.14
N GLU A 557 43.84 46.48 47.41
CA GLU A 557 44.71 47.56 46.96
C GLU A 557 44.67 48.73 47.93
N GLN A 558 45.75 49.44 48.07
CA GLN A 558 45.81 50.68 48.88
C GLN A 558 46.73 51.69 48.18
N GLN A 559 46.21 52.90 48.04
CA GLN A 559 46.99 54.01 47.47
C GLN A 559 46.68 55.35 48.13
N ASP A 560 47.67 56.19 48.26
CA ASP A 560 47.50 57.57 48.69
C ASP A 560 47.28 58.45 47.48
N VAL A 561 46.21 59.17 47.46
CA VAL A 561 45.72 59.95 46.29
C VAL A 561 45.56 61.41 46.69
N SER A 562 46.12 62.31 45.89
CA SER A 562 45.91 63.76 46.06
C SER A 562 44.50 64.17 45.73
N ALA A 563 44.08 65.36 46.21
CA ALA A 563 42.78 65.92 45.84
C ALA A 563 42.63 65.91 44.32
N GLY A 564 41.45 65.52 43.85
CA GLY A 564 41.10 65.36 42.41
C GLY A 564 40.51 64.02 42.10
N SER A 565 40.41 63.71 40.79
CA SER A 565 39.85 62.46 40.31
C SER A 565 40.96 61.41 40.15
N THR A 566 40.68 60.17 40.58
CA THR A 566 41.53 59.00 40.38
C THR A 566 40.67 57.82 39.88
N GLN A 567 41.36 56.85 39.33
CA GLN A 567 40.73 55.64 38.80
C GLN A 567 41.49 54.41 39.31
N ILE A 568 40.74 53.38 39.74
CA ILE A 568 41.27 52.09 40.15
C ILE A 568 40.64 51.00 39.30
N HIS A 569 41.44 50.16 38.66
CA HIS A 569 40.95 49.05 37.87
C HIS A 569 40.77 47.83 38.77
N LEU A 570 39.53 47.29 38.82
CA LEU A 570 39.21 46.16 39.66
C LEU A 570 38.65 45.01 38.82
N SER A 571 38.99 43.78 39.16
CA SER A 571 38.38 42.61 38.54
C SER A 571 36.92 42.48 38.99
N LYS A 572 36.14 41.77 38.21
CA LYS A 572 34.71 41.49 38.53
C LYS A 572 34.57 40.94 39.93
N GLY A 573 33.73 41.62 40.74
CA GLY A 573 33.56 41.24 42.14
C GLY A 573 32.86 42.32 42.97
N MET A 574 32.70 42.06 44.25
CA MET A 574 32.22 43.02 45.23
C MET A 574 33.36 43.46 46.15
N TYR A 575 33.44 44.78 46.36
CA TYR A 575 34.54 45.40 47.14
C TYR A 575 33.97 46.36 48.16
N LEU A 576 34.70 46.55 49.24
CA LEU A 576 34.52 47.62 50.19
C LEU A 576 35.66 48.63 49.99
N VAL A 577 35.33 49.83 49.62
CA VAL A 577 36.29 50.91 49.40
C VAL A 577 36.22 51.86 50.59
N LYS A 578 37.30 51.96 51.35
CA LYS A 578 37.44 52.85 52.48
C LYS A 578 38.21 54.08 52.08
N ILE A 579 37.69 55.28 52.33
CA ILE A 579 38.30 56.58 52.05
C ILE A 579 38.03 57.46 53.26
N GLY A 580 39.10 57.78 54.01
CA GLY A 580 38.92 58.46 55.28
C GLY A 580 38.03 57.68 56.26
N GLU A 581 37.00 58.30 56.76
CA GLU A 581 36.00 57.63 57.63
C GLU A 581 34.90 56.95 56.82
N GLY A 582 34.78 57.24 55.53
CA GLY A 582 33.75 56.71 54.65
C GLY A 582 34.05 55.28 54.15
N THR A 583 33.01 54.45 54.07
CA THR A 583 33.13 53.11 53.48
C THR A 583 32.02 52.94 52.44
N TYR A 584 32.41 52.57 51.23
CA TYR A 584 31.58 52.41 50.06
C TYR A 584 31.56 50.95 49.61
N LYS A 585 30.37 50.39 49.46
CA LYS A 585 30.20 49.05 48.88
C LYS A 585 30.07 49.17 47.37
N ILE A 586 30.99 48.56 46.64
CA ILE A 586 31.08 48.69 45.21
C ILE A 586 30.91 47.29 44.58
N VAL A 587 30.18 47.24 43.48
CA VAL A 587 30.00 46.06 42.67
C VAL A 587 30.61 46.32 41.29
N ILE A 588 31.64 45.55 40.92
CA ILE A 588 32.21 45.51 39.58
C ILE A 588 31.58 44.34 38.82
N ARG A 589 30.91 44.63 37.74
CA ARG A 589 30.10 43.64 36.97
C ARG A 589 30.82 43.08 35.75
#